data_f259ec92b4879fd0da4aab28a50d9ef8
#
_entry.id   f259ec92b4879fd0da4aab28a50d9ef8
#
_cell.length_a   1.000
_cell.length_b   1.000
_cell.length_c   1.000
_cell.angle_alpha   90.00
_cell.angle_beta   90.00
_cell.angle_gamma   90.00
#
_symmetry.space_group_name_H-M   'P 1'
#
loop_
_entity.id
_entity.type
_entity.pdbx_description
1 polymer ?
#
loop_
_entity_poly.entity_id
_entity_poly.type
_entity_poly.pdbx_seq_one_letter_code
_entity_poly.pdbx_strand_id
1 'polypeptide(L)' 'MAGETIEQVQEEHTDEWMAIDGVEGTAIGLYEDKPCITIFSSRKAEELRAIIPLTIDGYPVIIEETGIFHALEQ' A
#
# COMPACT_ATOMS: atom_id res chain seq x y z
N MET A 1 18.16 -14.43 12.92
CA MET A 1 17.53 -13.35 13.22
C MET A 1 16.31 -13.18 12.46
N ALA A 2 15.42 -12.68 12.99
CA ALA A 2 14.21 -12.57 12.34
C ALA A 2 14.26 -11.53 11.29
N GLY A 3 13.39 -11.59 10.39
CA GLY A 3 13.30 -10.57 9.42
C GLY A 3 12.77 -9.31 10.03
N GLU A 4 12.53 -8.33 9.19
CA GLU A 4 12.05 -7.07 9.67
C GLU A 4 10.60 -7.17 10.02
N THR A 5 10.16 -6.36 10.95
CA THR A 5 8.75 -6.31 11.24
C THR A 5 8.05 -5.58 10.11
N ILE A 6 6.74 -5.73 10.05
CA ILE A 6 5.99 -5.09 9.00
C ILE A 6 6.07 -3.57 9.14
N GLU A 7 6.18 -3.05 10.36
CA GLU A 7 6.33 -1.63 10.54
C GLU A 7 7.64 -1.13 9.97
N GLN A 8 8.70 -1.91 10.13
CA GLN A 8 9.98 -1.53 9.58
C GLN A 8 9.93 -1.55 8.05
N VAL A 9 9.28 -2.56 7.50
CA VAL A 9 9.17 -2.67 6.06
C VAL A 9 8.37 -1.48 5.52
N GLN A 10 7.28 -1.14 6.19
CA GLN A 10 6.48 -0.02 5.76
C GLN A 10 7.29 1.27 5.81
N GLU A 11 8.02 1.49 6.89
CA GLU A 11 8.80 2.69 7.02
C GLU A 11 9.87 2.80 5.96
N GLU A 12 10.52 1.70 5.67
CA GLU A 12 11.58 1.73 4.68
C GLU A 12 11.07 2.07 3.30
N HIS A 13 9.85 1.68 2.99
CA HIS A 13 9.33 1.88 1.66
C HIS A 13 8.37 3.05 1.54
N THR A 14 7.98 3.65 2.65
CA THR A 14 7.01 4.73 2.61
C THR A 14 7.47 5.90 1.76
N ASP A 15 8.71 6.33 1.94
CA ASP A 15 9.21 7.45 1.16
C ASP A 15 9.20 7.14 -0.31
N GLU A 16 9.59 5.93 -0.64
CA GLU A 16 9.63 5.49 -2.00
C GLU A 16 8.22 5.48 -2.60
N TRP A 17 7.27 4.93 -1.85
CA TRP A 17 5.91 4.85 -2.34
C TRP A 17 5.24 6.21 -2.40
N MET A 18 5.53 7.08 -1.43
CA MET A 18 4.92 8.40 -1.43
C MET A 18 5.44 9.26 -2.56
N ALA A 19 6.57 8.89 -3.15
CA ALA A 19 7.07 9.60 -4.30
C ALA A 19 6.34 9.20 -5.58
N ILE A 20 5.53 8.14 -5.53
CA ILE A 20 4.81 7.70 -6.70
C ILE A 20 3.58 8.57 -6.85
N ASP A 21 3.39 9.09 -8.06
CA ASP A 21 2.26 9.96 -8.31
C ASP A 21 0.97 9.21 -8.05
N GLY A 22 0.09 9.76 -7.26
CA GLY A 22 -1.18 9.13 -6.94
C GLY A 22 -1.22 8.42 -5.61
N VAL A 23 -0.08 8.12 -5.00
CA VAL A 23 -0.09 7.48 -3.69
C VAL A 23 -0.36 8.53 -2.63
N GLU A 24 -1.40 8.29 -1.83
CA GLU A 24 -1.83 9.24 -0.84
C GLU A 24 -1.37 8.89 0.56
N GLY A 25 -1.09 7.65 0.83
CA GLY A 25 -0.62 7.26 2.14
C GLY A 25 -0.49 5.76 2.23
N THR A 26 0.03 5.30 3.37
CA THR A 26 0.16 3.87 3.61
C THR A 26 -0.31 3.57 5.02
N ALA A 27 -0.67 2.33 5.26
CA ALA A 27 -1.11 1.89 6.57
C ALA A 27 -0.82 0.40 6.70
N ILE A 28 -0.93 -0.10 7.91
CA ILE A 28 -0.76 -1.51 8.16
C ILE A 28 -2.13 -2.06 8.53
N GLY A 29 -2.52 -3.13 7.88
CA GLY A 29 -3.81 -3.74 8.14
C GLY A 29 -3.70 -5.25 8.18
N LEU A 30 -4.83 -5.91 8.04
CA LEU A 30 -4.87 -7.36 8.02
C LEU A 30 -5.54 -7.83 6.75
N TYR A 31 -4.98 -8.87 6.17
CA TYR A 31 -5.54 -9.47 4.99
C TYR A 31 -5.55 -10.97 5.25
N GLU A 32 -6.75 -11.52 5.41
CA GLU A 32 -6.91 -12.93 5.72
C GLU A 32 -6.12 -13.29 6.97
N ASP A 33 -6.25 -12.46 7.98
CA ASP A 33 -5.61 -12.68 9.27
C ASP A 33 -4.11 -12.54 9.25
N LYS A 34 -3.54 -12.00 8.20
CA LYS A 34 -2.10 -11.78 8.13
C LYS A 34 -1.83 -10.31 8.02
N PRO A 35 -0.75 -9.83 8.64
CA PRO A 35 -0.42 -8.41 8.50
C PRO A 35 -0.15 -8.07 7.06
N CYS A 36 -0.64 -6.94 6.62
CA CYS A 36 -0.38 -6.50 5.27
C CYS A 36 -0.13 -5.00 5.25
N ILE A 37 0.44 -4.52 4.16
CA ILE A 37 0.67 -3.12 3.99
C ILE A 37 -0.37 -2.61 3.00
N THR A 38 -1.11 -1.57 3.39
CA THR A 38 -2.13 -1.01 2.52
C THR A 38 -1.63 0.30 1.98
N ILE A 39 -1.73 0.49 0.68
CA ILE A 39 -1.31 1.72 0.04
C ILE A 39 -2.56 2.39 -0.50
N PHE A 40 -2.80 3.62 -0.05
CA PHE A 40 -3.97 4.37 -0.50
C PHE A 40 -3.59 5.20 -1.71
N SER A 41 -4.37 5.12 -2.74
CA SER A 41 -4.03 5.74 -4.00
C SER A 41 -5.23 6.39 -4.64
N SER A 42 -5.01 7.53 -5.27
CA SER A 42 -6.06 8.17 -6.06
C SER A 42 -6.04 7.63 -7.49
N ARG A 43 -5.10 6.75 -7.82
CA ARG A 43 -5.03 6.16 -9.14
C ARG A 43 -5.50 4.74 -9.08
N LYS A 44 -5.70 4.12 -10.22
CA LYS A 44 -6.18 2.76 -10.25
C LYS A 44 -5.11 1.80 -9.77
N ALA A 45 -5.53 0.79 -9.05
CA ALA A 45 -4.59 -0.19 -8.52
C ALA A 45 -3.79 -0.84 -9.64
N GLU A 46 -4.40 -1.12 -10.77
CA GLU A 46 -3.64 -1.79 -11.82
C GLU A 46 -2.53 -0.93 -12.34
N GLU A 47 -2.64 0.39 -12.29
CA GLU A 47 -1.53 1.23 -12.71
C GLU A 47 -0.37 1.14 -11.74
N LEU A 48 -0.67 1.04 -10.47
CA LEU A 48 0.39 0.98 -9.48
C LEU A 48 1.00 -0.40 -9.36
N ARG A 49 0.27 -1.40 -9.74
CA ARG A 49 0.81 -2.76 -9.67
C ARG A 49 2.01 -2.95 -10.60
N ALA A 50 2.15 -2.14 -11.60
CA ALA A 50 3.33 -2.22 -12.45
C ALA A 50 4.56 -1.67 -11.73
N ILE A 51 4.37 -0.88 -10.69
CA ILE A 51 5.46 -0.28 -9.96
C ILE A 51 5.62 -0.90 -8.59
N ILE A 52 4.52 -1.23 -7.93
CA ILE A 52 4.53 -1.71 -6.56
C ILE A 52 4.33 -3.22 -6.57
N PRO A 53 5.20 -3.97 -5.94
CA PRO A 53 5.06 -5.44 -5.95
C PRO A 53 3.88 -5.88 -5.13
N LEU A 54 3.44 -7.10 -5.38
CA LEU A 54 2.32 -7.68 -4.63
C LEU A 54 2.71 -8.07 -3.23
N THR A 55 3.98 -8.35 -3.00
CA THR A 55 4.45 -8.66 -1.65
C THR A 55 5.81 -8.03 -1.45
N ILE A 56 6.12 -7.75 -0.22
CA ILE A 56 7.43 -7.23 0.14
C ILE A 56 7.85 -7.92 1.40
N ASP A 57 8.99 -8.57 1.37
CA ASP A 57 9.54 -9.29 2.52
C ASP A 57 8.52 -10.28 3.11
N GLY A 58 7.70 -10.85 2.24
CA GLY A 58 6.72 -11.83 2.68
C GLY A 58 5.41 -11.26 3.11
N TYR A 59 5.28 -9.94 3.16
CA TYR A 59 4.02 -9.32 3.56
C TYR A 59 3.21 -8.92 2.32
N PRO A 60 1.93 -9.20 2.29
CA PRO A 60 1.11 -8.79 1.15
C PRO A 60 1.00 -7.27 1.07
N VAL A 61 0.91 -6.75 -0.13
CA VAL A 61 0.75 -5.33 -0.36
C VAL A 61 -0.59 -5.13 -1.08
N ILE A 62 -1.48 -4.38 -0.44
CA ILE A 62 -2.81 -4.15 -0.96
C ILE A 62 -2.91 -2.69 -1.39
N ILE A 63 -3.49 -2.42 -2.54
CA ILE A 63 -3.66 -1.07 -3.01
C ILE A 63 -5.13 -0.73 -2.95
N GLU A 64 -5.46 0.30 -2.18
CA GLU A 64 -6.83 0.75 -2.03
C GLU A 64 -7.02 2.02 -2.82
N GLU A 65 -8.01 2.05 -3.67
CA GLU A 65 -8.27 3.24 -4.46
C GLU A 65 -9.11 4.18 -3.64
N THR A 66 -8.56 5.33 -3.32
CA THR A 66 -9.24 6.27 -2.47
C THR A 66 -9.67 7.52 -3.17
N GLY A 67 -9.28 7.68 -4.40
CA GLY A 67 -9.58 8.90 -5.13
C GLY A 67 -11.01 9.03 -5.47
N ILE A 68 -11.88 8.36 -4.74
CA ILE A 68 -13.19 8.34 -5.08
C ILE A 68 -14.03 9.09 -4.16
N PHE A 69 -13.49 9.97 -3.43
CA PHE A 69 -14.29 10.70 -2.53
C PHE A 69 -15.42 11.37 -3.23
N HIS A 70 -15.20 11.72 -4.49
CA HIS A 70 -16.25 12.37 -5.17
C HIS A 70 -17.36 11.43 -5.45
N ALA A 71 -17.10 10.18 -5.39
CA ALA A 71 -18.17 9.29 -5.68
C ALA A 71 -19.21 9.32 -4.60
N LEU A 72 -18.86 9.89 -3.51
CA LEU A 72 -19.80 9.95 -2.49
C LEU A 72 -20.91 10.77 -2.80
N GLU A 73 -20.73 11.64 -3.70
CA GLU A 73 -21.74 12.43 -3.92
C GLU A 73 -22.74 11.86 -4.68
N GLN A 74 -22.59 10.87 -5.12
CA GLN A 74 -23.51 10.35 -5.90
C GLN A 74 -24.63 10.10 -5.47
#